data_cc50ddddcf328aac460d2d1b22603a47
#
_entry.id   cc50ddddcf328aac460d2d1b22603a47
#
_cell.length_a   1.000
_cell.length_b   1.000
_cell.length_c   1.000
_cell.angle_alpha   90.00
_cell.angle_beta   90.00
_cell.angle_gamma   90.00
#
_symmetry.space_group_name_H-M   'P 1'
#
loop_
_entity.id
_entity.type
_entity.pdbx_description
1 polymer ?
#
loop_
_entity_poly.entity_id
_entity_poly.type
_entity_poly.pdbx_seq_one_letter_code
_entity_poly.pdbx_strand_id
1 'polypeptide(L)'
;MNNLDERDGGRASMRTPVLVVLLLVTGIVVGGGAAYLLMSRDGTSAAGADSCGAYDTIELTVGPELYGAVLKAVEETAPECTRVEPDLRPGIDVAKGVALGGAVPDIWIPESRFLTTKAYVGNARLRVLARSLAHTPVLLVGGKSARRFDSWGDAETSGLVSVPDPETTVAGTLAVVAPQAEARAVGRSVVDARQLVVPFAQTYGARRSRGDDAEVAPAMFARSSSRLVVTTEQELASVQGRSDLRDLTPAVGAPALDFPMAVSEDAEPAAREVARALADYLGSPDGRAELNAEGLRATGDQRSPGSVSTVTTVLPTPTGASISGTVQSWRTLAVPSSILAVVDASGSMDFSAGTGTRMDLLADAAGIGLSFLPDHARVGLWVFSIDKGGPGRDWRELEPIRRLDDLRFGRTQRYALRQRAMEMPGLTDGGTGLYDTALAAYKEAVRSYRPHYSNAVVLMTDGQNEDPGSIGLRPLLAQLKALRDPDRPVRLVGIAISGDADLAALEQMAHVTGGEAYLAAQPQDILEVFAKAVLSR
;
A
#
# COMPACT_ATOMS: atom_id res chain seq x y z
N MET A 1 71.57 7.42 14.78
CA MET A 1 71.43 8.65 15.53
C MET A 1 70.01 9.17 15.34
N ASN A 2 69.24 8.94 16.40
CA ASN A 2 68.18 9.80 16.97
C ASN A 2 67.05 10.26 16.02
N ASN A 3 65.82 10.27 16.35
CA ASN A 3 64.98 9.89 17.52
C ASN A 3 63.53 10.09 17.07
N LEU A 4 62.65 9.15 17.45
CA LEU A 4 61.33 9.26 18.02
C LEU A 4 60.54 10.61 17.81
N ASP A 5 59.35 10.56 17.28
CA ASP A 5 58.17 10.87 18.11
C ASP A 5 56.88 10.31 17.55
N GLU A 6 56.17 9.60 18.39
CA GLU A 6 54.79 9.15 18.28
C GLU A 6 53.85 10.37 18.35
N ARG A 7 52.84 10.43 17.52
CA ARG A 7 51.56 11.07 17.92
C ARG A 7 50.38 10.28 17.36
N ASP A 8 49.76 9.64 18.28
CA ASP A 8 48.39 9.17 18.31
C ASP A 8 47.39 10.18 17.68
N GLY A 9 46.53 9.72 16.75
CA GLY A 9 45.46 10.50 16.12
C GLY A 9 44.19 9.70 16.07
N GLY A 10 43.40 9.82 17.10
CA GLY A 10 42.16 9.10 17.35
C GLY A 10 41.19 9.12 16.19
N ARG A 11 40.67 7.95 15.88
CA ARG A 11 39.49 7.71 15.06
C ARG A 11 38.25 8.25 15.81
N ALA A 12 37.76 9.41 15.44
CA ALA A 12 36.44 9.86 15.83
C ALA A 12 35.37 9.08 15.05
N SER A 13 34.70 8.17 15.73
CA SER A 13 33.52 7.50 15.24
C SER A 13 32.35 8.50 15.18
N MET A 14 31.95 8.86 13.98
CA MET A 14 30.72 9.64 13.76
C MET A 14 29.53 8.66 13.83
N ARG A 15 29.03 8.42 15.03
CA ARG A 15 27.74 7.76 15.27
C ARG A 15 26.86 8.75 16.02
N THR A 16 25.69 8.96 15.45
CA THR A 16 24.47 9.63 15.99
C THR A 16 24.15 11.00 15.40
N PRO A 17 23.04 11.06 14.64
CA PRO A 17 21.87 11.79 15.12
C PRO A 17 20.50 11.09 14.88
N VAL A 18 20.46 9.79 14.60
CA VAL A 18 19.16 9.08 14.36
C VAL A 18 18.42 8.77 15.68
N LEU A 19 19.12 8.67 16.79
CA LEU A 19 18.50 8.30 18.09
C LEU A 19 17.79 9.46 18.79
N VAL A 20 18.08 10.71 18.45
CA VAL A 20 17.51 11.89 19.12
C VAL A 20 16.11 12.23 18.58
N VAL A 21 15.81 11.90 17.32
CA VAL A 21 14.49 12.17 16.72
C VAL A 21 13.44 11.15 17.16
N LEU A 22 13.84 9.88 17.37
CA LEU A 22 12.91 8.85 17.88
C LEU A 22 12.53 9.05 19.35
N LEU A 23 13.41 9.67 20.16
CA LEU A 23 13.15 9.97 21.56
C LEU A 23 12.25 11.20 21.78
N LEU A 24 12.17 12.09 20.79
CA LEU A 24 11.28 13.27 20.89
C LEU A 24 9.82 12.92 20.54
N VAL A 25 9.58 11.98 19.63
CA VAL A 25 8.20 11.55 19.29
C VAL A 25 7.64 10.64 20.37
N THR A 26 8.44 9.72 20.93
CA THR A 26 8.02 8.88 22.08
C THR A 26 7.91 9.68 23.38
N GLY A 27 8.68 10.77 23.56
CA GLY A 27 8.60 11.63 24.73
C GLY A 27 7.30 12.45 24.80
N ILE A 28 6.72 12.82 23.68
CA ILE A 28 5.46 13.59 23.65
C ILE A 28 4.26 12.68 23.92
N VAL A 29 4.27 11.43 23.45
CA VAL A 29 3.17 10.47 23.68
C VAL A 29 3.19 9.93 25.12
N VAL A 30 4.38 9.70 25.70
CA VAL A 30 4.53 9.22 27.09
C VAL A 30 4.49 10.38 28.09
N GLY A 31 4.96 11.55 27.74
CA GLY A 31 4.93 12.74 28.59
C GLY A 31 3.53 13.35 28.74
N GLY A 32 2.72 13.35 27.68
CA GLY A 32 1.33 13.80 27.71
C GLY A 32 0.43 12.92 28.56
N GLY A 33 0.57 11.60 28.45
CA GLY A 33 -0.19 10.64 29.27
C GLY A 33 0.20 10.64 30.75
N ALA A 34 1.49 10.82 31.07
CA ALA A 34 1.96 10.90 32.45
C ALA A 34 1.63 12.24 33.11
N ALA A 35 1.63 13.35 32.38
CA ALA A 35 1.21 14.66 32.88
C ALA A 35 -0.30 14.68 33.16
N TYR A 36 -1.11 14.03 32.33
CA TYR A 36 -2.55 13.90 32.56
C TYR A 36 -2.85 13.04 33.80
N LEU A 37 -2.11 11.93 34.01
CA LEU A 37 -2.25 11.08 35.21
C LEU A 37 -1.70 11.74 36.49
N LEU A 38 -0.80 12.71 36.41
CA LEU A 38 -0.28 13.43 37.57
C LEU A 38 -1.13 14.66 37.93
N MET A 39 -1.76 15.32 36.96
CA MET A 39 -2.70 16.41 37.19
C MET A 39 -4.05 15.93 37.73
N SER A 40 -4.43 14.68 37.52
CA SER A 40 -5.64 14.09 38.12
C SER A 40 -5.46 13.63 39.57
N ARG A 41 -4.29 13.87 40.21
CA ARG A 41 -4.00 13.44 41.59
C ARG A 41 -4.02 14.53 42.63
N ASP A 42 -4.11 15.81 42.26
CA ASP A 42 -4.35 16.87 43.22
C ASP A 42 -5.87 17.15 43.34
N GLY A 43 -6.52 16.24 44.03
CA GLY A 43 -7.90 16.40 44.43
C GLY A 43 -8.06 17.43 45.53
N THR A 44 -8.52 18.63 45.17
CA THR A 44 -9.36 19.38 46.12
C THR A 44 -10.72 18.75 46.11
N SER A 45 -11.04 18.06 47.19
CA SER A 45 -12.37 17.53 47.49
C SER A 45 -13.39 18.66 47.49
N ALA A 46 -14.06 18.90 46.35
CA ALA A 46 -15.38 19.48 46.36
C ALA A 46 -16.37 18.30 46.53
N ALA A 47 -16.98 18.24 47.68
CA ALA A 47 -18.08 17.33 47.99
C ALA A 47 -19.30 17.69 47.12
N GLY A 48 -19.31 17.18 45.89
CA GLY A 48 -20.49 16.99 45.06
C GLY A 48 -20.70 15.49 44.99
N ALA A 49 -21.74 14.97 45.62
CA ALA A 49 -22.11 13.58 45.55
C ALA A 49 -22.17 13.13 44.10
N ASP A 50 -21.49 12.03 43.75
CA ASP A 50 -21.67 11.31 42.50
C ASP A 50 -23.15 10.97 42.34
N SER A 51 -23.88 11.79 41.59
CA SER A 51 -25.31 11.59 41.31
C SER A 51 -25.52 10.48 40.29
N CYS A 52 -24.44 9.97 39.69
CA CYS A 52 -24.47 8.94 38.67
C CYS A 52 -24.27 7.56 39.26
N GLY A 53 -25.32 6.75 39.29
CA GLY A 53 -25.26 5.36 39.77
C GLY A 53 -24.45 4.41 38.87
N ALA A 54 -24.33 4.73 37.59
CA ALA A 54 -23.49 4.10 36.57
C ALA A 54 -23.23 5.11 35.46
N TYR A 55 -22.10 4.97 34.73
CA TYR A 55 -21.78 5.77 33.56
C TYR A 55 -22.01 4.94 32.29
N ASP A 56 -22.72 5.51 31.33
CA ASP A 56 -22.76 4.95 29.99
C ASP A 56 -21.43 5.32 29.27
N THR A 57 -20.68 4.31 28.88
CA THR A 57 -19.43 4.51 28.13
C THR A 57 -19.72 4.42 26.64
N ILE A 58 -19.35 5.44 25.88
CA ILE A 58 -19.56 5.53 24.44
C ILE A 58 -18.21 5.55 23.75
N GLU A 59 -17.98 4.57 22.86
CA GLU A 59 -16.79 4.51 22.01
C GLU A 59 -16.93 5.48 20.82
N LEU A 60 -16.11 6.54 20.82
CA LEU A 60 -16.04 7.51 19.73
C LEU A 60 -14.69 7.36 19.01
N THR A 61 -14.71 6.90 17.74
CA THR A 61 -13.51 6.85 16.93
C THR A 61 -13.50 7.98 15.91
N VAL A 62 -12.37 8.68 15.80
CA VAL A 62 -12.23 9.87 14.94
C VAL A 62 -10.89 9.86 14.19
N GLY A 63 -10.90 10.33 12.93
CA GLY A 63 -9.71 10.53 12.12
C GLY A 63 -8.79 11.63 12.66
N PRO A 64 -7.47 11.54 12.36
CA PRO A 64 -6.46 12.41 12.95
C PRO A 64 -6.73 13.90 12.77
N GLU A 65 -7.21 14.31 11.59
CA GLU A 65 -7.35 15.71 11.20
C GLU A 65 -8.43 16.47 11.99
N LEU A 66 -9.44 15.74 12.51
CA LEU A 66 -10.56 16.34 13.24
C LEU A 66 -10.48 16.08 14.76
N TYR A 67 -9.47 15.35 15.22
CA TYR A 67 -9.40 14.87 16.59
C TYR A 67 -9.43 15.99 17.64
N GLY A 68 -8.67 17.06 17.44
CA GLY A 68 -8.61 18.18 18.40
C GLY A 68 -9.96 18.90 18.54
N ALA A 69 -10.61 19.23 17.41
CA ALA A 69 -11.93 19.86 17.44
C ALA A 69 -13.00 18.97 18.07
N VAL A 70 -12.90 17.64 17.86
CA VAL A 70 -13.83 16.68 18.50
C VAL A 70 -13.58 16.56 20.00
N LEU A 71 -12.33 16.55 20.46
CA LEU A 71 -12.03 16.58 21.90
C LEU A 71 -12.68 17.78 22.56
N LYS A 72 -12.55 18.97 21.95
CA LYS A 72 -13.16 20.19 22.46
C LYS A 72 -14.70 20.10 22.47
N ALA A 73 -15.28 19.56 21.40
CA ALA A 73 -16.71 19.36 21.32
C ALA A 73 -17.23 18.39 22.42
N VAL A 74 -16.47 17.31 22.73
CA VAL A 74 -16.80 16.40 23.84
C VAL A 74 -16.77 17.12 25.19
N GLU A 75 -15.73 17.92 25.46
CA GLU A 75 -15.64 18.71 26.70
C GLU A 75 -16.84 19.64 26.91
N GLU A 76 -17.34 20.25 25.82
CA GLU A 76 -18.43 21.22 25.88
C GLU A 76 -19.84 20.59 25.87
N THR A 77 -19.98 19.33 25.40
CA THR A 77 -21.30 18.76 25.12
C THR A 77 -21.59 17.42 25.78
N ALA A 78 -20.60 16.78 26.44
CA ALA A 78 -20.83 15.48 27.06
C ALA A 78 -21.95 15.57 28.12
N PRO A 79 -23.02 14.73 28.02
CA PRO A 79 -24.11 14.73 29.00
C PRO A 79 -23.61 14.29 30.38
N GLU A 80 -24.32 14.74 31.43
CA GLU A 80 -24.11 14.21 32.79
C GLU A 80 -24.27 12.67 32.79
N CYS A 81 -23.44 11.97 33.53
CA CYS A 81 -23.40 10.51 33.65
C CYS A 81 -23.05 9.76 32.36
N THR A 82 -22.51 10.44 31.32
CA THR A 82 -22.00 9.79 30.11
C THR A 82 -20.51 10.00 29.99
N ARG A 83 -19.77 8.91 29.78
CA ARG A 83 -18.35 8.92 29.52
C ARG A 83 -18.11 8.67 28.04
N VAL A 84 -17.69 9.69 27.33
CA VAL A 84 -17.28 9.58 25.93
C VAL A 84 -15.77 9.34 25.88
N GLU A 85 -15.34 8.27 25.23
CA GLU A 85 -13.93 7.91 25.08
C GLU A 85 -13.48 8.11 23.62
N PRO A 86 -12.88 9.28 23.28
CA PRO A 86 -12.39 9.53 21.95
C PRO A 86 -11.14 8.72 21.66
N ASP A 87 -11.19 7.89 20.61
CA ASP A 87 -10.08 7.08 20.11
C ASP A 87 -9.62 7.59 18.75
N LEU A 88 -8.33 7.98 18.66
CA LEU A 88 -7.72 8.48 17.45
C LEU A 88 -7.25 7.32 16.59
N ARG A 89 -7.94 7.05 15.49
CA ARG A 89 -7.55 6.04 14.51
C ARG A 89 -7.80 6.47 13.08
N PRO A 90 -6.85 6.20 12.15
CA PRO A 90 -7.08 6.38 10.72
C PRO A 90 -8.31 5.60 10.24
N GLY A 91 -9.21 6.27 9.53
CA GLY A 91 -10.49 5.66 9.13
C GLY A 91 -10.33 4.46 8.20
N ILE A 92 -9.24 4.40 7.40
CA ILE A 92 -8.93 3.22 6.57
C ILE A 92 -8.68 1.98 7.44
N ASP A 93 -7.99 2.13 8.57
CA ASP A 93 -7.70 1.00 9.46
C ASP A 93 -8.93 0.53 10.21
N VAL A 94 -9.78 1.47 10.65
CA VAL A 94 -11.11 1.15 11.22
C VAL A 94 -11.95 0.39 10.20
N ALA A 95 -12.06 0.89 8.97
CA ALA A 95 -12.84 0.25 7.91
C ALA A 95 -12.35 -1.17 7.61
N LYS A 96 -11.02 -1.39 7.53
CA LYS A 96 -10.42 -2.72 7.36
C LYS A 96 -10.77 -3.66 8.52
N GLY A 97 -10.64 -3.19 9.77
CA GLY A 97 -10.98 -3.97 10.94
C GLY A 97 -12.45 -4.40 10.95
N VAL A 98 -13.36 -3.47 10.68
CA VAL A 98 -14.81 -3.71 10.60
C VAL A 98 -15.15 -4.68 9.45
N ALA A 99 -14.53 -4.53 8.28
CA ALA A 99 -14.75 -5.44 7.14
C ALA A 99 -14.32 -6.88 7.44
N LEU A 100 -13.33 -7.08 8.32
CA LEU A 100 -12.87 -8.39 8.81
C LEU A 100 -13.69 -8.94 9.98
N GLY A 101 -14.79 -8.28 10.36
CA GLY A 101 -15.66 -8.70 11.45
C GLY A 101 -15.27 -8.17 12.84
N GLY A 102 -14.39 -7.17 12.90
CA GLY A 102 -14.08 -6.45 14.13
C GLY A 102 -15.24 -5.57 14.62
N ALA A 103 -15.11 -5.04 15.85
CA ALA A 103 -16.12 -4.18 16.47
C ALA A 103 -16.33 -2.90 15.64
N VAL A 104 -17.60 -2.49 15.57
CA VAL A 104 -18.01 -1.20 14.97
C VAL A 104 -18.08 -0.18 16.11
N PRO A 105 -17.37 0.95 16.06
CA PRO A 105 -17.47 1.99 17.08
C PRO A 105 -18.92 2.50 17.22
N ASP A 106 -19.33 2.91 18.42
CA ASP A 106 -20.66 3.48 18.64
C ASP A 106 -20.86 4.73 17.78
N ILE A 107 -19.85 5.62 17.78
CA ILE A 107 -19.79 6.81 16.94
C ILE A 107 -18.47 6.76 16.16
N TRP A 108 -18.55 6.94 14.84
CA TRP A 108 -17.39 6.97 13.98
C TRP A 108 -17.37 8.21 13.07
N ILE A 109 -16.27 8.96 13.13
CA ILE A 109 -16.03 10.15 12.30
C ILE A 109 -14.77 9.90 11.45
N PRO A 110 -14.89 9.16 10.33
CA PRO A 110 -13.75 8.95 9.42
C PRO A 110 -13.44 10.20 8.60
N GLU A 111 -12.28 10.22 7.98
CA GLU A 111 -11.81 11.33 7.14
C GLU A 111 -12.64 11.49 5.85
N SER A 112 -13.35 10.45 5.40
CA SER A 112 -14.20 10.56 4.21
C SER A 112 -15.39 9.60 4.21
N ARG A 113 -16.50 10.07 3.58
CA ARG A 113 -17.75 9.31 3.44
C ARG A 113 -17.61 8.00 2.67
N PHE A 114 -16.62 7.84 1.80
CA PHE A 114 -16.47 6.57 1.07
C PHE A 114 -16.14 5.42 2.01
N LEU A 115 -15.50 5.70 3.15
CA LEU A 115 -15.15 4.70 4.16
C LEU A 115 -16.39 4.11 4.86
N THR A 116 -17.49 4.83 4.95
CA THR A 116 -18.75 4.33 5.55
C THR A 116 -19.60 3.51 4.58
N THR A 117 -19.12 3.30 3.36
CA THR A 117 -19.86 2.54 2.35
C THR A 117 -19.62 1.02 2.46
N LYS A 118 -20.57 0.23 1.99
CA LYS A 118 -20.49 -1.24 1.96
C LYS A 118 -19.19 -1.77 1.31
N ALA A 119 -18.62 -1.03 0.37
CA ALA A 119 -17.36 -1.39 -0.28
C ALA A 119 -16.16 -1.41 0.68
N TYR A 120 -16.25 -0.69 1.80
CA TYR A 120 -15.19 -0.57 2.80
C TYR A 120 -15.52 -1.26 4.12
N VAL A 121 -16.78 -1.23 4.58
CA VAL A 121 -17.18 -1.80 5.88
C VAL A 121 -17.96 -3.13 5.75
N GLY A 122 -18.07 -3.68 4.55
CA GLY A 122 -18.76 -4.95 4.33
C GLY A 122 -20.25 -4.88 4.71
N ASN A 123 -20.66 -5.73 5.65
CA ASN A 123 -22.04 -5.82 6.12
C ASN A 123 -22.31 -5.04 7.43
N ALA A 124 -21.37 -4.22 7.90
CA ALA A 124 -21.59 -3.40 9.09
C ALA A 124 -22.77 -2.44 8.88
N ARG A 125 -23.59 -2.30 9.93
CA ARG A 125 -24.79 -1.46 9.91
C ARG A 125 -24.47 -0.10 10.51
N LEU A 126 -24.26 0.88 9.64
CA LEU A 126 -23.94 2.25 10.01
C LEU A 126 -25.04 3.21 9.51
N ARG A 127 -25.45 4.12 10.38
CA ARG A 127 -26.35 5.22 10.05
C ARG A 127 -25.56 6.53 10.03
N VAL A 128 -25.42 7.14 8.86
CA VAL A 128 -24.80 8.46 8.71
C VAL A 128 -25.75 9.53 9.24
N LEU A 129 -25.38 10.21 10.33
CA LEU A 129 -26.13 11.32 10.95
C LEU A 129 -25.77 12.65 10.31
N ALA A 130 -24.48 12.92 10.10
CA ALA A 130 -24.02 14.09 9.39
C ALA A 130 -23.19 13.67 8.18
N ARG A 131 -23.46 14.28 7.02
CA ARG A 131 -22.72 13.95 5.79
C ARG A 131 -21.33 14.55 5.75
N SER A 132 -21.13 15.66 6.47
CA SER A 132 -19.86 16.36 6.58
C SER A 132 -19.95 17.27 7.80
N LEU A 133 -19.01 17.17 8.72
CA LEU A 133 -18.86 18.09 9.85
C LEU A 133 -17.93 19.25 9.49
N ALA A 134 -16.91 18.95 8.71
CA ALA A 134 -15.93 19.86 8.19
C ALA A 134 -15.36 19.30 6.88
N HIS A 135 -14.49 20.06 6.22
CA HIS A 135 -13.73 19.53 5.08
C HIS A 135 -12.35 20.19 4.96
N THR A 136 -11.42 19.48 4.34
CA THR A 136 -10.11 20.01 3.93
C THR A 136 -9.78 19.53 2.52
N PRO A 137 -9.52 20.43 1.55
CA PRO A 137 -9.13 20.04 0.21
C PRO A 137 -7.81 19.28 0.17
N VAL A 138 -7.73 18.30 -0.70
CA VAL A 138 -6.47 17.63 -1.08
C VAL A 138 -5.79 18.46 -2.15
N LEU A 139 -4.56 18.88 -1.89
CA LEU A 139 -3.83 19.83 -2.72
C LEU A 139 -2.64 19.17 -3.42
N LEU A 140 -2.27 19.73 -4.56
CA LEU A 140 -0.95 19.57 -5.15
C LEU A 140 -0.09 20.76 -4.77
N VAL A 141 0.95 20.55 -3.97
CA VAL A 141 1.84 21.61 -3.53
C VAL A 141 3.24 21.43 -4.09
N GLY A 142 3.95 22.54 -4.31
CA GLY A 142 5.30 22.51 -4.83
C GLY A 142 6.08 23.77 -4.50
N GLY A 143 7.42 23.68 -4.63
CA GLY A 143 8.34 24.82 -4.46
C GLY A 143 8.33 25.78 -5.66
N LYS A 144 9.24 26.76 -5.63
CA LYS A 144 9.35 27.82 -6.66
C LYS A 144 9.55 27.28 -8.08
N SER A 145 10.23 26.12 -8.24
CA SER A 145 10.53 25.49 -9.54
C SER A 145 9.41 24.59 -10.05
N ALA A 146 8.41 24.28 -9.24
CA ALA A 146 7.29 23.46 -9.64
C ALA A 146 6.26 24.27 -10.44
N ARG A 147 5.60 23.61 -11.41
CA ARG A 147 4.57 24.22 -12.25
C ARG A 147 3.18 23.70 -11.89
N ARG A 148 2.16 24.51 -12.14
CA ARG A 148 0.77 24.07 -12.11
C ARG A 148 0.45 23.27 -13.38
N PHE A 149 -0.41 22.30 -13.25
CA PHE A 149 -1.00 21.55 -14.35
C PHE A 149 -2.46 21.99 -14.56
N ASP A 150 -2.97 21.78 -15.80
CA ASP A 150 -4.34 22.17 -16.14
C ASP A 150 -5.38 21.18 -15.60
N SER A 151 -4.99 19.93 -15.39
CA SER A 151 -5.83 18.85 -14.87
C SER A 151 -5.08 17.96 -13.87
N TRP A 152 -5.84 17.23 -13.04
CA TRP A 152 -5.30 16.19 -12.18
C TRP A 152 -4.67 15.06 -13.00
N GLY A 153 -5.32 14.67 -14.11
CA GLY A 153 -4.79 13.64 -15.00
C GLY A 153 -3.42 14.00 -15.57
N ASP A 154 -3.23 15.25 -16.05
CA ASP A 154 -1.94 15.72 -16.57
C ASP A 154 -0.87 15.77 -15.47
N ALA A 155 -1.25 16.18 -14.26
CA ALA A 155 -0.34 16.20 -13.13
C ALA A 155 0.16 14.79 -12.78
N GLU A 156 -0.74 13.83 -12.61
CA GLU A 156 -0.42 12.46 -12.21
C GLU A 156 0.40 11.72 -13.26
N THR A 157 0.07 11.89 -14.54
CA THR A 157 0.80 11.24 -15.64
C THR A 157 2.14 11.91 -15.97
N SER A 158 2.37 13.13 -15.47
CA SER A 158 3.63 13.88 -15.68
C SER A 158 4.87 13.18 -15.09
N GLY A 159 4.65 12.24 -14.18
CA GLY A 159 5.73 11.65 -13.42
C GLY A 159 6.33 12.57 -12.34
N LEU A 160 5.77 13.73 -12.03
CA LEU A 160 6.28 14.70 -11.06
C LEU A 160 5.55 14.68 -9.71
N VAL A 161 4.39 14.02 -9.62
CA VAL A 161 3.59 13.97 -8.39
C VAL A 161 4.08 12.86 -7.46
N SER A 162 4.34 13.20 -6.20
CA SER A 162 4.51 12.28 -5.08
C SER A 162 3.22 12.24 -4.29
N VAL A 163 2.74 11.04 -4.01
CA VAL A 163 1.47 10.79 -3.31
C VAL A 163 1.73 9.97 -2.05
N PRO A 164 1.09 10.29 -0.91
CA PRO A 164 1.07 9.39 0.26
C PRO A 164 0.45 8.05 -0.14
N ASP A 165 0.79 6.98 0.56
CA ASP A 165 0.29 5.64 0.21
C ASP A 165 -1.24 5.60 0.23
N PRO A 166 -1.91 5.36 -0.92
CA PRO A 166 -3.36 5.34 -1.02
C PRO A 166 -4.03 4.18 -0.26
N GLU A 167 -3.26 3.20 0.18
CA GLU A 167 -3.77 2.07 0.97
C GLU A 167 -3.83 2.36 2.46
N THR A 168 -3.18 3.42 2.91
CA THR A 168 -3.06 3.79 4.32
C THR A 168 -3.53 5.22 4.62
N THR A 169 -3.65 6.07 3.58
CA THR A 169 -4.05 7.47 3.75
C THR A 169 -5.24 7.84 2.87
N VAL A 170 -6.19 8.57 3.44
CA VAL A 170 -7.38 9.06 2.70
C VAL A 170 -6.98 10.13 1.68
N ALA A 171 -6.06 11.02 2.02
CA ALA A 171 -5.53 12.01 1.09
C ALA A 171 -4.89 11.36 -0.15
N GLY A 172 -4.09 10.30 0.05
CA GLY A 172 -3.51 9.51 -1.04
C GLY A 172 -4.58 8.81 -1.88
N THR A 173 -5.57 8.18 -1.23
CA THR A 173 -6.72 7.56 -1.93
C THR A 173 -7.44 8.58 -2.81
N LEU A 174 -7.78 9.75 -2.25
CA LEU A 174 -8.52 10.80 -2.96
C LEU A 174 -7.70 11.42 -4.09
N ALA A 175 -6.40 11.56 -3.92
CA ALA A 175 -5.51 12.00 -4.99
C ALA A 175 -5.55 11.01 -6.17
N VAL A 176 -5.36 9.72 -5.95
CA VAL A 176 -5.37 8.70 -7.03
C VAL A 176 -6.70 8.65 -7.79
N VAL A 177 -7.81 9.04 -7.18
CA VAL A 177 -9.11 9.11 -7.86
C VAL A 177 -9.49 10.52 -8.31
N ALA A 178 -8.64 11.52 -8.10
CA ALA A 178 -8.92 12.91 -8.49
C ALA A 178 -9.23 13.09 -9.99
N PRO A 179 -8.54 12.41 -10.95
CA PRO A 179 -8.92 12.46 -12.35
C PRO A 179 -10.36 12.00 -12.63
N GLN A 180 -10.86 11.00 -11.87
CA GLN A 180 -12.25 10.54 -12.01
C GLN A 180 -13.24 11.55 -11.44
N ALA A 181 -12.90 12.18 -10.32
CA ALA A 181 -13.70 13.26 -9.72
C ALA A 181 -13.75 14.47 -10.64
N GLU A 182 -12.62 14.85 -11.23
CA GLU A 182 -12.52 15.90 -12.26
C GLU A 182 -13.36 15.58 -13.49
N ALA A 183 -13.19 14.40 -14.09
CA ALA A 183 -13.94 13.97 -15.27
C ALA A 183 -15.45 14.06 -15.05
N ARG A 184 -15.91 13.63 -13.86
CA ARG A 184 -17.32 13.76 -13.48
C ARG A 184 -17.76 15.22 -13.38
N ALA A 185 -16.96 16.10 -12.80
CA ALA A 185 -17.28 17.51 -12.63
C ALA A 185 -17.40 18.25 -13.97
N VAL A 186 -16.57 17.89 -14.95
CA VAL A 186 -16.55 18.54 -16.27
C VAL A 186 -17.28 17.74 -17.36
N GLY A 187 -18.00 16.67 -17.01
CA GLY A 187 -18.78 15.86 -17.96
C GLY A 187 -17.94 15.01 -18.94
N ARG A 188 -16.71 14.63 -18.54
CA ARG A 188 -15.85 13.75 -19.33
C ARG A 188 -16.04 12.27 -18.96
N SER A 189 -15.46 11.37 -19.75
CA SER A 189 -15.50 9.93 -19.49
C SER A 189 -14.75 9.57 -18.19
N VAL A 190 -15.49 9.06 -17.19
CA VAL A 190 -14.92 8.55 -15.93
C VAL A 190 -14.14 7.25 -16.18
N VAL A 191 -14.51 6.46 -17.21
CA VAL A 191 -13.82 5.22 -17.58
C VAL A 191 -12.41 5.54 -18.07
N ASP A 192 -12.25 6.52 -18.97
CA ASP A 192 -10.94 6.92 -19.48
C ASP A 192 -10.09 7.54 -18.37
N ALA A 193 -10.69 8.36 -17.51
CA ALA A 193 -10.01 8.92 -16.34
C ALA A 193 -9.51 7.85 -15.36
N ARG A 194 -10.24 6.73 -15.20
CA ARG A 194 -9.80 5.61 -14.37
C ARG A 194 -8.54 4.94 -14.93
N GLN A 195 -8.35 4.91 -16.24
CA GLN A 195 -7.18 4.29 -16.85
C GLN A 195 -5.88 5.04 -16.54
N LEU A 196 -5.96 6.33 -16.15
CA LEU A 196 -4.79 7.14 -15.77
C LEU A 196 -4.10 6.63 -14.51
N VAL A 197 -4.77 5.80 -13.70
CA VAL A 197 -4.13 5.13 -12.55
C VAL A 197 -2.96 4.24 -12.97
N VAL A 198 -2.99 3.67 -14.17
CA VAL A 198 -1.95 2.74 -14.65
C VAL A 198 -0.57 3.42 -14.74
N PRO A 199 -0.36 4.45 -15.59
CA PRO A 199 0.94 5.13 -15.67
C PRO A 199 1.33 5.80 -14.34
N PHE A 200 0.37 6.28 -13.56
CA PHE A 200 0.65 6.90 -12.27
C PHE A 200 1.20 5.88 -11.26
N ALA A 201 0.51 4.74 -11.08
CA ALA A 201 0.95 3.68 -10.18
C ALA A 201 2.31 3.08 -10.58
N GLN A 202 2.54 2.87 -11.89
CA GLN A 202 3.83 2.37 -12.39
C GLN A 202 4.97 3.36 -12.12
N THR A 203 4.73 4.66 -12.29
CA THR A 203 5.71 5.70 -11.99
C THR A 203 6.01 5.76 -10.48
N TYR A 204 4.99 5.65 -9.64
CA TYR A 204 5.13 5.56 -8.18
C TYR A 204 5.99 4.34 -7.79
N GLY A 205 5.65 3.15 -8.29
CA GLY A 205 6.41 1.92 -8.03
C GLY A 205 7.87 2.00 -8.49
N ALA A 206 8.11 2.61 -9.66
CA ALA A 206 9.46 2.83 -10.17
C ALA A 206 10.31 3.72 -9.27
N ARG A 207 9.72 4.74 -8.65
CA ARG A 207 10.40 5.62 -7.69
C ARG A 207 10.65 4.92 -6.36
N ARG A 208 9.62 4.32 -5.80
CA ARG A 208 9.72 3.58 -4.53
C ARG A 208 10.80 2.49 -4.60
N SER A 209 10.93 1.82 -5.73
CA SER A 209 11.97 0.81 -5.95
C SER A 209 13.40 1.36 -5.96
N ARG A 210 13.56 2.66 -6.20
CA ARG A 210 14.85 3.38 -6.14
C ARG A 210 15.12 4.05 -4.79
N GLY A 211 14.15 4.03 -3.88
CA GLY A 211 14.21 4.78 -2.62
C GLY A 211 13.94 6.28 -2.78
N ASP A 212 13.43 6.71 -3.94
CA ASP A 212 13.18 8.11 -4.25
C ASP A 212 11.89 8.67 -3.60
N ASP A 213 11.00 7.79 -3.15
CA ASP A 213 9.74 8.11 -2.48
C ASP A 213 9.74 7.53 -1.05
N ALA A 214 10.80 7.77 -0.29
CA ALA A 214 10.70 7.61 1.15
C ALA A 214 9.57 8.51 1.66
N GLU A 215 8.81 8.05 2.65
CA GLU A 215 7.81 8.84 3.37
C GLU A 215 8.46 10.09 3.96
N VAL A 216 8.67 11.09 3.13
CA VAL A 216 9.26 12.36 3.53
C VAL A 216 8.10 13.32 3.74
N ALA A 217 8.02 13.90 4.92
CA ALA A 217 7.07 14.95 5.21
C ALA A 217 7.08 15.99 4.06
N PRO A 218 5.92 16.41 3.55
CA PRO A 218 5.81 17.31 2.39
C PRO A 218 6.75 18.53 2.45
N ALA A 219 6.97 19.05 3.65
CA ALA A 219 7.85 20.20 3.91
C ALA A 219 9.33 19.98 3.54
N MET A 220 9.82 18.73 3.55
CA MET A 220 11.23 18.45 3.24
C MET A 220 11.48 18.23 1.74
N PHE A 221 10.47 17.76 1.01
CA PHE A 221 10.58 17.39 -0.41
C PHE A 221 10.58 18.61 -1.36
N ALA A 222 9.88 19.67 -1.00
CA ALA A 222 9.50 20.71 -1.94
C ALA A 222 10.51 21.87 -2.09
N ARG A 223 11.53 21.96 -1.24
CA ARG A 223 12.40 23.14 -1.21
C ARG A 223 13.29 23.34 -2.44
N SER A 224 13.57 22.29 -3.22
CA SER A 224 14.54 22.37 -4.32
C SER A 224 14.17 21.60 -5.59
N SER A 225 12.98 20.99 -5.68
CA SER A 225 12.60 20.16 -6.83
C SER A 225 11.45 20.77 -7.63
N SER A 226 11.37 20.41 -8.91
CA SER A 226 10.21 20.66 -9.77
C SER A 226 9.02 19.75 -9.45
N ARG A 227 9.11 18.94 -8.41
CA ARG A 227 8.11 17.96 -7.99
C ARG A 227 6.92 18.61 -7.29
N LEU A 228 5.80 17.93 -7.38
CA LEU A 228 4.59 18.19 -6.64
C LEU A 228 4.40 17.12 -5.57
N VAL A 229 3.84 17.52 -4.45
CA VAL A 229 3.47 16.62 -3.34
C VAL A 229 1.99 16.77 -3.05
N VAL A 230 1.31 15.66 -2.87
CA VAL A 230 -0.07 15.62 -2.38
C VAL A 230 -0.07 15.84 -0.87
N THR A 231 -0.90 16.78 -0.41
CA THR A 231 -1.13 17.08 1.01
C THR A 231 -2.55 17.62 1.20
N THR A 232 -2.98 17.89 2.41
CA THR A 232 -4.23 18.61 2.68
C THR A 232 -3.98 20.11 2.86
N GLU A 233 -5.05 20.92 2.73
CA GLU A 233 -4.95 22.35 3.06
C GLU A 233 -4.56 22.57 4.52
N GLN A 234 -5.12 21.77 5.43
CA GLN A 234 -4.81 21.79 6.85
C GLN A 234 -3.30 21.56 7.11
N GLU A 235 -2.75 20.52 6.48
CA GLU A 235 -1.33 20.19 6.62
C GLU A 235 -0.43 21.29 6.00
N LEU A 236 -0.82 21.84 4.85
CA LEU A 236 -0.11 22.99 4.27
C LEU A 236 -0.14 24.21 5.19
N ALA A 237 -1.28 24.49 5.82
CA ALA A 237 -1.42 25.61 6.78
C ALA A 237 -0.48 25.43 7.99
N SER A 238 -0.33 24.22 8.51
CA SER A 238 0.55 23.93 9.65
C SER A 238 2.03 24.20 9.40
N VAL A 239 2.47 24.18 8.14
CA VAL A 239 3.86 24.42 7.73
C VAL A 239 4.06 25.78 7.06
N GLN A 240 3.01 26.60 6.95
CA GLN A 240 3.09 27.94 6.36
C GLN A 240 4.02 28.84 7.19
N GLY A 241 4.83 29.65 6.50
CA GLY A 241 5.87 30.47 7.14
C GLY A 241 7.16 29.70 7.47
N ARG A 242 7.14 28.37 7.41
CA ARG A 242 8.32 27.51 7.57
C ARG A 242 8.79 26.89 6.23
N SER A 243 7.98 27.02 5.17
CA SER A 243 8.26 26.44 3.87
C SER A 243 7.90 27.42 2.73
N ASP A 244 8.63 27.31 1.60
CA ASP A 244 8.33 28.04 0.35
C ASP A 244 7.28 27.30 -0.51
N LEU A 245 6.46 26.44 0.08
CA LEU A 245 5.45 25.65 -0.61
C LEU A 245 4.28 26.53 -1.07
N ARG A 246 3.78 26.26 -2.27
CA ARG A 246 2.64 26.94 -2.89
C ARG A 246 1.61 25.93 -3.33
N ASP A 247 0.34 26.29 -3.23
CA ASP A 247 -0.76 25.58 -3.85
C ASP A 247 -0.67 25.68 -5.38
N LEU A 248 -0.51 24.53 -6.03
CA LEU A 248 -0.43 24.35 -7.47
C LEU A 248 -1.55 23.41 -7.98
N THR A 249 -2.59 23.25 -7.20
CA THR A 249 -3.76 22.44 -7.54
C THR A 249 -4.42 22.97 -8.81
N PRO A 250 -4.88 22.10 -9.73
CA PRO A 250 -5.61 22.49 -10.93
C PRO A 250 -6.82 23.39 -10.63
N ALA A 251 -7.08 24.37 -11.49
CA ALA A 251 -8.14 25.36 -11.29
C ALA A 251 -9.56 24.76 -11.29
N VAL A 252 -9.73 23.56 -11.83
CA VAL A 252 -11.01 22.83 -11.83
C VAL A 252 -11.50 22.51 -10.42
N GLY A 253 -10.61 22.49 -9.42
CA GLY A 253 -10.89 22.18 -8.03
C GLY A 253 -10.12 20.98 -7.51
N ALA A 254 -10.46 20.54 -6.30
CA ALA A 254 -9.81 19.46 -5.59
C ALA A 254 -10.81 18.49 -4.94
N PRO A 255 -10.51 17.18 -4.82
CA PRO A 255 -11.21 16.33 -3.87
C PRO A 255 -10.93 16.80 -2.45
N ALA A 256 -11.78 16.41 -1.49
CA ALA A 256 -11.61 16.82 -0.10
C ALA A 256 -11.89 15.67 0.86
N LEU A 257 -11.19 15.66 2.01
CA LEU A 257 -11.63 14.95 3.19
C LEU A 257 -12.89 15.66 3.70
N ASP A 258 -13.97 14.92 4.01
CA ASP A 258 -15.29 15.50 4.28
C ASP A 258 -15.93 15.07 5.60
N PHE A 259 -15.23 14.37 6.47
CA PHE A 259 -15.54 14.01 7.85
C PHE A 259 -17.03 13.75 8.13
N PRO A 260 -17.63 12.67 7.60
CA PRO A 260 -18.98 12.30 7.95
C PRO A 260 -19.04 11.78 9.38
N MET A 261 -20.20 11.92 10.04
CA MET A 261 -20.45 11.26 11.32
C MET A 261 -21.42 10.11 11.10
N ALA A 262 -21.01 8.91 11.48
CA ALA A 262 -21.81 7.69 11.45
C ALA A 262 -21.98 7.13 12.87
N VAL A 263 -23.14 6.51 13.12
CA VAL A 263 -23.44 5.81 14.38
C VAL A 263 -23.78 4.37 14.04
N SER A 264 -23.28 3.43 14.85
CA SER A 264 -23.66 2.02 14.74
C SER A 264 -25.16 1.87 14.99
N GLU A 265 -25.84 1.06 14.17
CA GLU A 265 -27.25 0.76 14.42
C GLU A 265 -27.45 -0.07 15.70
N ASP A 266 -26.41 -0.76 16.14
CA ASP A 266 -26.39 -1.59 17.34
C ASP A 266 -25.97 -0.81 18.60
N ALA A 267 -25.55 0.48 18.46
CA ALA A 267 -25.19 1.34 19.58
C ALA A 267 -26.39 1.75 20.43
N GLU A 268 -26.16 1.96 21.71
CA GLU A 268 -27.15 2.41 22.69
C GLU A 268 -27.76 3.78 22.28
N PRO A 269 -28.99 4.09 22.69
CA PRO A 269 -29.65 5.37 22.36
C PRO A 269 -28.82 6.59 22.75
N ALA A 270 -28.11 6.55 23.87
CA ALA A 270 -27.24 7.62 24.34
C ALA A 270 -26.15 8.01 23.32
N ALA A 271 -25.59 7.06 22.57
CA ALA A 271 -24.62 7.35 21.51
C ALA A 271 -25.19 8.28 20.41
N ARG A 272 -26.49 8.13 20.08
CA ARG A 272 -27.15 9.00 19.09
C ARG A 272 -27.38 10.41 19.64
N GLU A 273 -27.63 10.56 20.92
CA GLU A 273 -27.78 11.86 21.57
C GLU A 273 -26.44 12.58 21.62
N VAL A 274 -25.37 11.91 22.04
CA VAL A 274 -24.01 12.44 22.01
C VAL A 274 -23.61 12.83 20.58
N ALA A 275 -23.84 11.95 19.59
CA ALA A 275 -23.51 12.25 18.21
C ALA A 275 -24.22 13.52 17.68
N ARG A 276 -25.51 13.73 18.06
CA ARG A 276 -26.24 14.96 17.68
C ARG A 276 -25.65 16.19 18.38
N ALA A 277 -25.41 16.11 19.68
CA ALA A 277 -24.83 17.22 20.43
C ALA A 277 -23.46 17.65 19.89
N LEU A 278 -22.59 16.67 19.55
CA LEU A 278 -21.31 16.92 18.90
C LEU A 278 -21.48 17.60 17.53
N ALA A 279 -22.42 17.11 16.69
CA ALA A 279 -22.67 17.69 15.37
C ALA A 279 -23.22 19.11 15.46
N ASP A 280 -24.14 19.35 16.40
CA ASP A 280 -24.74 20.66 16.63
C ASP A 280 -23.70 21.66 17.14
N TYR A 281 -22.82 21.24 18.08
CA TYR A 281 -21.71 22.09 18.55
C TYR A 281 -20.74 22.43 17.44
N LEU A 282 -20.25 21.44 16.67
CA LEU A 282 -19.32 21.69 15.55
C LEU A 282 -19.95 22.57 14.45
N GLY A 283 -21.27 22.55 14.32
CA GLY A 283 -22.02 23.45 13.44
C GLY A 283 -22.27 24.84 13.99
N SER A 284 -22.10 25.07 15.31
CA SER A 284 -22.29 26.35 15.99
C SER A 284 -21.20 27.37 15.63
N PRO A 285 -21.37 28.67 15.94
CA PRO A 285 -20.31 29.67 15.75
C PRO A 285 -19.00 29.32 16.45
N ASP A 286 -19.07 28.78 17.68
CA ASP A 286 -17.90 28.42 18.48
C ASP A 286 -17.20 27.18 17.89
N GLY A 287 -17.94 26.13 17.56
CA GLY A 287 -17.37 24.94 16.92
C GLY A 287 -16.76 25.24 15.54
N ARG A 288 -17.38 26.14 14.75
CA ARG A 288 -16.81 26.61 13.48
C ARG A 288 -15.50 27.39 13.70
N ALA A 289 -15.39 28.16 14.77
CA ALA A 289 -14.16 28.85 15.12
C ALA A 289 -13.04 27.85 15.48
N GLU A 290 -13.36 26.78 16.22
CA GLU A 290 -12.42 25.70 16.54
C GLU A 290 -11.96 24.97 15.26
N LEU A 291 -12.88 24.59 14.37
CA LEU A 291 -12.54 23.97 13.08
C LEU A 291 -11.58 24.86 12.26
N ASN A 292 -11.87 26.17 12.21
CA ASN A 292 -11.01 27.12 11.49
C ASN A 292 -9.63 27.29 12.16
N ALA A 293 -9.55 27.24 13.48
CA ALA A 293 -8.30 27.31 14.21
C ALA A 293 -7.39 26.12 13.91
N GLU A 294 -7.98 24.95 13.64
CA GLU A 294 -7.26 23.75 13.20
C GLU A 294 -7.00 23.69 11.69
N GLY A 295 -7.32 24.76 10.94
CA GLY A 295 -7.09 24.82 9.49
C GLY A 295 -8.12 24.04 8.65
N LEU A 296 -9.26 23.68 9.26
CA LEU A 296 -10.36 23.02 8.58
C LEU A 296 -11.38 24.06 8.09
N ARG A 297 -12.12 23.72 7.03
CA ARG A 297 -13.26 24.50 6.56
C ARG A 297 -14.52 23.94 7.17
N ALA A 298 -15.32 24.76 7.84
CA ALA A 298 -16.61 24.34 8.35
C ALA A 298 -17.57 23.99 7.19
N THR A 299 -18.59 23.19 7.48
CA THR A 299 -19.58 22.78 6.46
C THR A 299 -20.26 24.00 5.81
N GLY A 300 -20.23 24.01 4.48
CA GLY A 300 -20.78 25.11 3.66
C GLY A 300 -19.78 26.24 3.35
N ASP A 301 -18.63 26.29 3.97
CA ASP A 301 -17.61 27.31 3.69
C ASP A 301 -16.81 26.95 2.45
N GLN A 302 -16.73 27.84 1.49
CA GLN A 302 -15.82 27.68 0.34
C GLN A 302 -14.35 27.95 0.71
N ARG A 303 -14.12 28.75 1.73
CA ARG A 303 -12.79 29.08 2.28
C ARG A 303 -12.91 29.40 3.77
N SER A 304 -11.89 29.02 4.54
CA SER A 304 -11.76 29.45 5.94
C SER A 304 -11.03 30.78 6.06
N PRO A 305 -11.22 31.52 7.14
CA PRO A 305 -10.32 32.62 7.51
C PRO A 305 -8.87 32.10 7.56
N GLY A 306 -7.96 32.77 6.87
CA GLY A 306 -6.54 32.32 6.82
C GLY A 306 -6.26 31.17 5.87
N SER A 307 -7.22 30.74 5.04
CA SER A 307 -7.03 29.70 4.02
C SER A 307 -5.80 29.95 3.16
N VAL A 308 -4.93 28.93 3.09
CA VAL A 308 -3.65 28.97 2.35
C VAL A 308 -3.77 28.50 0.90
N SER A 309 -4.94 27.98 0.54
CA SER A 309 -5.24 27.46 -0.79
C SER A 309 -6.13 28.40 -1.59
N THR A 310 -5.97 28.35 -2.92
CA THR A 310 -6.85 29.03 -3.90
C THR A 310 -8.05 28.20 -4.30
N VAL A 311 -8.15 26.95 -3.85
CA VAL A 311 -9.23 26.03 -4.19
C VAL A 311 -10.56 26.51 -3.55
N THR A 312 -11.56 26.74 -4.39
CA THR A 312 -12.94 27.08 -3.98
C THR A 312 -13.94 25.99 -4.36
N THR A 313 -13.56 25.10 -5.27
CA THR A 313 -14.43 24.04 -5.77
C THR A 313 -13.99 22.69 -5.22
N VAL A 314 -14.86 22.03 -4.47
CA VAL A 314 -14.69 20.64 -4.06
C VAL A 314 -15.23 19.73 -5.16
N LEU A 315 -14.37 18.86 -5.69
CA LEU A 315 -14.75 17.88 -6.71
C LEU A 315 -15.64 16.78 -6.10
N PRO A 316 -16.60 16.23 -6.88
CA PRO A 316 -17.51 15.20 -6.38
C PRO A 316 -16.74 13.90 -6.09
N THR A 317 -16.81 13.43 -4.85
CA THR A 317 -16.19 12.15 -4.44
C THR A 317 -16.80 11.00 -5.27
N PRO A 318 -15.98 10.16 -5.94
CA PRO A 318 -16.47 8.96 -6.60
C PRO A 318 -17.16 8.00 -5.63
N THR A 319 -17.91 7.02 -6.14
CA THR A 319 -18.55 6.01 -5.29
C THR A 319 -17.51 5.14 -4.60
N GLY A 320 -17.81 4.62 -3.39
CA GLY A 320 -16.92 3.74 -2.66
C GLY A 320 -16.47 2.52 -3.49
N ALA A 321 -17.34 1.94 -4.30
CA ALA A 321 -16.99 0.84 -5.21
C ALA A 321 -15.98 1.29 -6.30
N SER A 322 -16.15 2.50 -6.86
CA SER A 322 -15.20 3.05 -7.82
C SER A 322 -13.82 3.28 -7.20
N ILE A 323 -13.80 3.85 -6.00
CA ILE A 323 -12.57 4.10 -5.24
C ILE A 323 -11.88 2.77 -4.91
N SER A 324 -12.61 1.81 -4.31
CA SER A 324 -12.09 0.49 -3.97
C SER A 324 -11.48 -0.23 -5.19
N GLY A 325 -12.17 -0.22 -6.34
CA GLY A 325 -11.65 -0.81 -7.58
C GLY A 325 -10.39 -0.10 -8.10
N THR A 326 -10.27 1.22 -7.92
CA THR A 326 -9.07 1.97 -8.32
C THR A 326 -7.90 1.70 -7.38
N VAL A 327 -8.14 1.65 -6.07
CA VAL A 327 -7.12 1.29 -5.07
C VAL A 327 -6.63 -0.15 -5.27
N GLN A 328 -7.52 -1.08 -5.62
CA GLN A 328 -7.14 -2.45 -5.97
C GLN A 328 -6.24 -2.50 -7.23
N SER A 329 -6.55 -1.71 -8.25
CA SER A 329 -5.68 -1.57 -9.43
C SER A 329 -4.34 -0.94 -9.05
N TRP A 330 -4.36 0.10 -8.21
CA TRP A 330 -3.14 0.73 -7.68
C TRP A 330 -2.25 -0.29 -6.96
N ARG A 331 -2.80 -1.07 -6.03
CA ARG A 331 -2.08 -2.11 -5.29
C ARG A 331 -1.34 -3.06 -6.24
N THR A 332 -2.00 -3.48 -7.31
CA THR A 332 -1.43 -4.39 -8.30
C THR A 332 -0.32 -3.74 -9.14
N LEU A 333 -0.44 -2.45 -9.46
CA LEU A 333 0.45 -1.77 -10.41
C LEU A 333 1.60 -1.02 -9.73
N ALA A 334 1.39 -0.53 -8.50
CA ALA A 334 2.35 0.32 -7.79
C ALA A 334 3.48 -0.47 -7.11
N VAL A 335 3.24 -1.74 -6.75
CA VAL A 335 4.27 -2.59 -6.17
C VAL A 335 4.95 -3.39 -7.27
N PRO A 336 6.21 -3.14 -7.60
CA PRO A 336 6.90 -3.89 -8.63
C PRO A 336 7.14 -5.34 -8.21
N SER A 337 7.20 -6.25 -9.18
CA SER A 337 7.48 -7.66 -8.95
C SER A 337 8.98 -7.96 -8.97
N SER A 338 9.44 -8.83 -8.07
CA SER A 338 10.76 -9.45 -8.08
C SER A 338 10.56 -10.96 -8.16
N ILE A 339 10.73 -11.53 -9.35
CA ILE A 339 10.33 -12.89 -9.69
C ILE A 339 11.55 -13.71 -10.06
N LEU A 340 11.65 -14.92 -9.50
CA LEU A 340 12.44 -15.99 -10.06
C LEU A 340 11.50 -16.96 -10.78
N ALA A 341 11.51 -16.95 -12.12
CA ALA A 341 10.82 -17.93 -12.95
C ALA A 341 11.66 -19.21 -13.00
N VAL A 342 11.04 -20.35 -12.69
CA VAL A 342 11.68 -21.66 -12.62
C VAL A 342 10.87 -22.61 -13.48
N VAL A 343 11.43 -22.99 -14.60
CA VAL A 343 10.73 -23.69 -15.70
C VAL A 343 11.20 -25.12 -15.78
N ASP A 344 10.25 -26.05 -15.72
CA ASP A 344 10.49 -27.45 -16.03
C ASP A 344 11.01 -27.61 -17.46
N ALA A 345 12.11 -28.31 -17.60
CA ALA A 345 12.72 -28.67 -18.88
C ALA A 345 12.92 -30.20 -18.96
N SER A 346 12.07 -30.99 -18.28
CA SER A 346 12.03 -32.44 -18.42
C SER A 346 11.50 -32.84 -19.80
N GLY A 347 11.71 -34.09 -20.19
CA GLY A 347 11.34 -34.59 -21.51
C GLY A 347 9.83 -34.52 -21.81
N SER A 348 8.95 -34.50 -20.80
CA SER A 348 7.51 -34.34 -20.97
C SER A 348 7.11 -32.98 -21.54
N MET A 349 7.95 -31.94 -21.34
CA MET A 349 7.72 -30.62 -21.93
C MET A 349 7.83 -30.58 -23.45
N ASP A 350 8.37 -31.61 -24.07
CA ASP A 350 8.36 -31.83 -25.55
C ASP A 350 7.06 -32.43 -26.07
N PHE A 351 6.13 -32.80 -25.20
CA PHE A 351 4.85 -33.33 -25.65
C PHE A 351 4.05 -32.31 -26.43
N SER A 352 3.39 -32.80 -27.49
CA SER A 352 2.58 -31.95 -28.37
C SER A 352 1.45 -31.25 -27.60
N ALA A 353 1.30 -29.96 -27.84
CA ALA A 353 0.29 -29.11 -27.22
C ALA A 353 -0.27 -28.12 -28.27
N GLY A 354 -1.17 -28.64 -29.12
CA GLY A 354 -1.75 -27.82 -30.20
C GLY A 354 -0.79 -27.61 -31.38
N THR A 355 -0.31 -26.38 -31.58
CA THR A 355 0.55 -26.03 -32.73
C THR A 355 2.06 -26.19 -32.46
N GLY A 356 2.46 -26.57 -31.26
CA GLY A 356 3.85 -26.78 -30.85
C GLY A 356 3.95 -27.76 -29.70
N THR A 357 5.06 -27.72 -28.98
CA THR A 357 5.26 -28.44 -27.71
C THR A 357 4.75 -27.63 -26.52
N ARG A 358 4.63 -28.23 -25.32
CA ARG A 358 4.34 -27.54 -24.08
C ARG A 358 5.40 -26.45 -23.83
N MET A 359 6.68 -26.73 -24.11
CA MET A 359 7.78 -25.79 -23.95
C MET A 359 7.72 -24.62 -24.95
N ASP A 360 7.34 -24.87 -26.23
CA ASP A 360 7.17 -23.79 -27.22
C ASP A 360 6.12 -22.78 -26.76
N LEU A 361 4.96 -23.27 -26.30
CA LEU A 361 3.88 -22.41 -25.82
C LEU A 361 4.26 -21.62 -24.57
N LEU A 362 5.02 -22.25 -23.67
CA LEU A 362 5.51 -21.55 -22.47
C LEU A 362 6.55 -20.47 -22.84
N ALA A 363 7.43 -20.74 -23.79
CA ALA A 363 8.42 -19.77 -24.29
C ALA A 363 7.72 -18.56 -24.93
N ASP A 364 6.68 -18.79 -25.72
CA ASP A 364 5.87 -17.73 -26.32
C ASP A 364 5.13 -16.91 -25.24
N ALA A 365 4.50 -17.59 -24.28
CA ALA A 365 3.81 -16.94 -23.16
C ALA A 365 4.77 -16.11 -22.31
N ALA A 366 6.00 -16.59 -22.06
CA ALA A 366 7.03 -15.84 -21.36
C ALA A 366 7.43 -14.57 -22.13
N GLY A 367 7.59 -14.66 -23.45
CA GLY A 367 7.87 -13.52 -24.33
C GLY A 367 6.79 -12.43 -24.25
N ILE A 368 5.53 -12.84 -24.26
CA ILE A 368 4.37 -11.94 -24.10
C ILE A 368 4.33 -11.38 -22.68
N GLY A 369 4.44 -12.22 -21.64
CA GLY A 369 4.40 -11.82 -20.24
C GLY A 369 5.47 -10.79 -19.90
N LEU A 370 6.69 -10.98 -20.41
CA LEU A 370 7.78 -10.00 -20.24
C LEU A 370 7.46 -8.63 -20.87
N SER A 371 6.60 -8.55 -21.88
CA SER A 371 6.22 -7.26 -22.48
C SER A 371 5.25 -6.45 -21.62
N PHE A 372 4.48 -7.10 -20.73
CA PHE A 372 3.54 -6.46 -19.82
C PHE A 372 4.18 -6.02 -18.50
N LEU A 373 5.31 -6.59 -18.12
CA LEU A 373 6.01 -6.18 -16.91
C LEU A 373 6.67 -4.81 -17.10
N PRO A 374 6.57 -3.88 -16.14
CA PRO A 374 7.25 -2.59 -16.21
C PRO A 374 8.78 -2.76 -16.14
N ASP A 375 9.53 -1.80 -16.68
CA ASP A 375 11.00 -1.85 -16.78
C ASP A 375 11.69 -2.01 -15.43
N HIS A 376 11.10 -1.49 -14.36
CA HIS A 376 11.62 -1.60 -13.00
C HIS A 376 11.30 -2.94 -12.32
N ALA A 377 10.48 -3.82 -12.89
CA ALA A 377 10.32 -5.18 -12.40
C ALA A 377 11.65 -5.94 -12.47
N ARG A 378 11.83 -6.89 -11.57
CA ARG A 378 13.03 -7.74 -11.49
C ARG A 378 12.64 -9.15 -11.86
N VAL A 379 13.36 -9.76 -12.78
CA VAL A 379 13.09 -11.13 -13.23
C VAL A 379 14.40 -11.88 -13.41
N GLY A 380 14.45 -13.10 -12.87
CA GLY A 380 15.45 -14.12 -13.14
C GLY A 380 14.79 -15.34 -13.79
N LEU A 381 15.58 -16.19 -14.43
CA LEU A 381 15.11 -17.38 -15.12
C LEU A 381 16.03 -18.56 -14.82
N TRP A 382 15.43 -19.64 -14.31
CA TRP A 382 16.05 -20.95 -14.19
C TRP A 382 15.28 -21.99 -15.02
N VAL A 383 15.98 -23.02 -15.46
CA VAL A 383 15.38 -24.24 -16.00
C VAL A 383 15.79 -25.41 -15.13
N PHE A 384 14.96 -26.45 -15.05
CA PHE A 384 15.28 -27.63 -14.25
C PHE A 384 14.83 -28.94 -14.90
N SER A 385 15.59 -29.96 -14.70
CA SER A 385 15.33 -31.38 -14.83
C SER A 385 16.36 -32.13 -14.01
N ILE A 386 16.28 -33.44 -13.84
CA ILE A 386 17.29 -34.22 -13.08
C ILE A 386 18.70 -33.92 -13.64
N ASP A 387 19.63 -33.55 -12.75
CA ASP A 387 21.04 -33.22 -13.04
C ASP A 387 21.26 -32.09 -14.06
N LYS A 388 20.29 -31.20 -14.29
CA LYS A 388 20.35 -30.12 -15.29
C LYS A 388 21.51 -29.14 -15.09
N GLY A 389 21.90 -28.93 -13.87
CA GLY A 389 23.04 -28.10 -13.49
C GLY A 389 24.34 -28.86 -13.29
N GLY A 390 24.36 -30.17 -13.59
CA GLY A 390 25.45 -31.13 -13.31
C GLY A 390 25.06 -32.11 -12.20
N PRO A 391 25.86 -33.14 -11.96
CA PRO A 391 25.55 -34.22 -11.01
C PRO A 391 25.10 -33.70 -9.63
N GLY A 392 23.89 -34.12 -9.19
CA GLY A 392 23.30 -33.71 -7.91
C GLY A 392 22.77 -32.27 -7.86
N ARG A 393 22.58 -31.64 -9.01
CA ARG A 393 22.00 -30.32 -9.13
C ARG A 393 20.98 -30.26 -10.26
N ASP A 394 19.72 -30.24 -9.92
CA ASP A 394 18.61 -30.35 -10.87
C ASP A 394 18.28 -29.06 -11.61
N TRP A 395 18.84 -27.94 -11.23
CA TRP A 395 18.55 -26.64 -11.82
C TRP A 395 19.76 -25.95 -12.42
N ARG A 396 19.52 -25.14 -13.46
CA ARG A 396 20.49 -24.26 -14.10
C ARG A 396 19.98 -22.86 -14.20
N GLU A 397 20.74 -21.89 -13.69
CA GLU A 397 20.45 -20.47 -13.90
C GLU A 397 20.75 -20.10 -15.35
N LEU A 398 19.75 -19.54 -16.05
CA LEU A 398 19.91 -18.96 -17.37
C LEU A 398 20.12 -17.44 -17.28
N GLU A 399 19.39 -16.75 -16.38
CA GLU A 399 19.56 -15.33 -16.10
C GLU A 399 19.29 -15.06 -14.60
N PRO A 400 20.17 -14.28 -13.92
CA PRO A 400 19.95 -13.92 -12.52
C PRO A 400 18.81 -12.89 -12.36
N ILE A 401 18.28 -12.75 -11.11
CA ILE A 401 17.22 -11.80 -10.81
C ILE A 401 17.76 -10.36 -10.89
N ARG A 402 17.39 -9.63 -11.93
CA ARG A 402 17.76 -8.22 -12.17
C ARG A 402 16.58 -7.42 -12.69
N ARG A 403 16.66 -6.07 -12.59
CA ARG A 403 15.68 -5.17 -13.21
C ARG A 403 15.65 -5.39 -14.71
N LEU A 404 14.47 -5.28 -15.32
CA LEU A 404 14.30 -5.49 -16.76
C LEU A 404 15.02 -4.43 -17.60
N ASP A 405 15.24 -3.24 -17.05
CA ASP A 405 15.98 -2.14 -17.69
C ASP A 405 17.51 -2.18 -17.42
N ASP A 406 18.00 -3.06 -16.54
CA ASP A 406 19.44 -3.19 -16.29
C ASP A 406 20.20 -3.57 -17.55
N LEU A 407 21.24 -2.77 -17.85
CA LEU A 407 22.11 -2.99 -19.01
C LEU A 407 23.31 -3.85 -18.64
N ARG A 408 23.53 -4.92 -19.41
CA ARG A 408 24.80 -5.66 -19.42
C ARG A 408 25.26 -5.89 -20.85
N PHE A 409 26.51 -5.57 -21.15
CA PHE A 409 27.10 -5.69 -22.49
C PHE A 409 26.23 -5.04 -23.58
N GLY A 410 25.63 -3.87 -23.28
CA GLY A 410 24.77 -3.12 -24.21
C GLY A 410 23.37 -3.69 -24.42
N ARG A 411 22.95 -4.72 -23.66
CA ARG A 411 21.62 -5.34 -23.74
C ARG A 411 20.90 -5.25 -22.40
N THR A 412 19.59 -5.00 -22.45
CA THR A 412 18.74 -4.99 -21.24
C THR A 412 18.49 -6.42 -20.73
N GLN A 413 18.18 -6.56 -19.44
CA GLN A 413 17.76 -7.84 -18.87
C GLN A 413 16.53 -8.39 -19.58
N ARG A 414 15.56 -7.53 -19.95
CA ARG A 414 14.37 -7.91 -20.73
C ARG A 414 14.76 -8.59 -22.04
N TYR A 415 15.72 -8.02 -22.76
CA TYR A 415 16.24 -8.61 -24.01
C TYR A 415 16.89 -9.97 -23.75
N ALA A 416 17.75 -10.06 -22.74
CA ALA A 416 18.43 -11.32 -22.38
C ALA A 416 17.43 -12.43 -22.02
N LEU A 417 16.44 -12.13 -21.18
CA LEU A 417 15.38 -13.09 -20.81
C LEU A 417 14.57 -13.58 -22.02
N ARG A 418 14.23 -12.68 -22.96
CA ARG A 418 13.53 -13.09 -24.19
C ARG A 418 14.36 -14.03 -25.03
N GLN A 419 15.67 -13.78 -25.18
CA GLN A 419 16.57 -14.69 -25.89
C GLN A 419 16.64 -16.04 -25.20
N ARG A 420 16.78 -16.07 -23.86
CA ARG A 420 16.82 -17.33 -23.10
C ARG A 420 15.50 -18.10 -23.18
N ALA A 421 14.35 -17.42 -23.16
CA ALA A 421 13.06 -18.05 -23.34
C ALA A 421 12.95 -18.76 -24.71
N MET A 422 13.45 -18.14 -25.78
CA MET A 422 13.49 -18.74 -27.12
C MET A 422 14.47 -19.93 -27.22
N GLU A 423 15.46 -20.04 -26.33
CA GLU A 423 16.40 -21.16 -26.27
C GLU A 423 15.85 -22.36 -25.48
N MET A 424 14.82 -22.17 -24.64
CA MET A 424 14.28 -23.22 -23.75
C MET A 424 13.83 -24.49 -24.49
N PRO A 425 13.16 -24.43 -25.66
CA PRO A 425 12.77 -25.64 -26.39
C PRO A 425 13.94 -26.56 -26.74
N GLY A 426 15.14 -26.01 -26.88
CA GLY A 426 16.36 -26.81 -27.11
C GLY A 426 17.03 -27.35 -25.84
N LEU A 427 16.41 -27.16 -24.67
CA LEU A 427 16.98 -27.53 -23.38
C LEU A 427 16.23 -28.67 -22.69
N THR A 428 15.19 -29.20 -23.31
CA THR A 428 14.34 -30.27 -22.74
C THR A 428 15.07 -31.61 -22.76
N ASP A 429 15.23 -32.22 -21.58
CA ASP A 429 15.78 -33.58 -21.41
C ASP A 429 15.57 -34.07 -19.96
N GLY A 430 15.74 -35.39 -19.76
CA GLY A 430 15.72 -36.00 -18.42
C GLY A 430 14.33 -36.07 -17.79
N GLY A 431 14.31 -36.48 -16.53
CA GLY A 431 13.12 -36.51 -15.68
C GLY A 431 12.96 -35.21 -14.84
N THR A 432 11.88 -35.15 -14.09
CA THR A 432 11.47 -33.95 -13.31
C THR A 432 12.14 -33.94 -11.92
N GLY A 433 13.14 -33.07 -11.70
CA GLY A 433 13.80 -32.82 -10.41
C GLY A 433 13.14 -31.66 -9.65
N LEU A 434 11.88 -31.84 -9.20
CA LEU A 434 11.01 -30.76 -8.73
C LEU A 434 11.38 -30.23 -7.33
N TYR A 435 11.54 -31.15 -6.35
CA TYR A 435 11.57 -30.74 -4.93
C TYR A 435 12.85 -30.05 -4.52
N ASP A 436 14.02 -30.57 -4.95
CA ASP A 436 15.30 -29.91 -4.67
C ASP A 436 15.41 -28.58 -5.39
N THR A 437 14.88 -28.50 -6.62
CA THR A 437 14.78 -27.24 -7.36
C THR A 437 13.90 -26.23 -6.65
N ALA A 438 12.72 -26.61 -6.17
CA ALA A 438 11.81 -25.72 -5.44
C ALA A 438 12.47 -25.13 -4.19
N LEU A 439 13.17 -25.98 -3.42
CA LEU A 439 13.91 -25.55 -2.23
C LEU A 439 15.05 -24.57 -2.58
N ALA A 440 15.82 -24.89 -3.60
CA ALA A 440 16.94 -24.06 -4.05
C ALA A 440 16.46 -22.70 -4.57
N ALA A 441 15.41 -22.70 -5.38
CA ALA A 441 14.80 -21.48 -5.92
C ALA A 441 14.22 -20.58 -4.80
N TYR A 442 13.57 -21.18 -3.81
CA TYR A 442 13.06 -20.43 -2.66
C TYR A 442 14.19 -19.80 -1.83
N LYS A 443 15.27 -20.56 -1.55
CA LYS A 443 16.47 -20.03 -0.89
C LYS A 443 17.10 -18.87 -1.66
N GLU A 444 17.17 -18.97 -3.00
CA GLU A 444 17.68 -17.89 -3.85
C GLU A 444 16.78 -16.64 -3.79
N ALA A 445 15.47 -16.81 -3.85
CA ALA A 445 14.53 -15.69 -3.77
C ALA A 445 14.60 -15.00 -2.38
N VAL A 446 14.74 -15.76 -1.28
CA VAL A 446 14.96 -15.22 0.07
C VAL A 446 16.28 -14.45 0.14
N ARG A 447 17.36 -14.98 -0.43
CA ARG A 447 18.67 -14.31 -0.50
C ARG A 447 18.61 -13.02 -1.31
N SER A 448 17.87 -13.02 -2.40
CA SER A 448 17.69 -11.90 -3.34
C SER A 448 16.55 -10.97 -2.99
N TYR A 449 15.94 -11.13 -1.80
CA TYR A 449 14.82 -10.33 -1.33
C TYR A 449 15.07 -8.82 -1.50
N ARG A 450 14.05 -8.11 -1.92
CA ARG A 450 14.07 -6.64 -2.02
C ARG A 450 12.86 -6.04 -1.31
N PRO A 451 13.08 -5.13 -0.35
CA PRO A 451 11.98 -4.37 0.24
C PRO A 451 11.24 -3.57 -0.85
N HIS A 452 9.95 -3.33 -0.65
CA HIS A 452 9.08 -2.64 -1.60
C HIS A 452 8.86 -3.35 -2.96
N TYR A 453 9.22 -4.63 -3.04
CA TYR A 453 8.88 -5.52 -4.16
C TYR A 453 7.99 -6.66 -3.68
N SER A 454 7.09 -7.11 -4.55
CA SER A 454 6.43 -8.40 -4.38
C SER A 454 7.42 -9.49 -4.80
N ASN A 455 8.02 -10.16 -3.80
CA ASN A 455 9.04 -11.18 -4.03
C ASN A 455 8.40 -12.56 -4.19
N ALA A 456 8.68 -13.25 -5.30
CA ALA A 456 8.10 -14.54 -5.59
C ALA A 456 9.03 -15.48 -6.38
N VAL A 457 8.86 -16.77 -6.14
CA VAL A 457 9.27 -17.85 -7.05
C VAL A 457 8.03 -18.26 -7.84
N VAL A 458 8.12 -18.30 -9.15
CA VAL A 458 7.07 -18.86 -10.03
C VAL A 458 7.61 -20.18 -10.59
N LEU A 459 7.10 -21.28 -10.07
CA LEU A 459 7.52 -22.64 -10.41
C LEU A 459 6.53 -23.25 -11.39
N MET A 460 6.98 -23.61 -12.57
CA MET A 460 6.17 -24.11 -13.67
C MET A 460 6.61 -25.53 -14.03
N THR A 461 5.69 -26.49 -13.98
CA THR A 461 5.97 -27.92 -14.27
C THR A 461 4.74 -28.58 -14.90
N ASP A 462 4.98 -29.55 -15.76
CA ASP A 462 3.95 -30.41 -16.32
C ASP A 462 3.97 -31.84 -15.74
N GLY A 463 4.87 -32.12 -14.78
CA GLY A 463 5.11 -33.44 -14.18
C GLY A 463 5.04 -33.50 -12.66
N GLN A 464 5.29 -34.69 -12.15
CA GLN A 464 5.52 -34.98 -10.73
C GLN A 464 7.01 -35.09 -10.49
N ASN A 465 7.44 -35.06 -9.21
CA ASN A 465 8.85 -35.29 -8.90
C ASN A 465 9.26 -36.73 -9.24
N GLU A 466 10.21 -36.88 -10.15
CA GLU A 466 10.73 -38.17 -10.62
C GLU A 466 12.13 -38.49 -10.10
N ASP A 467 12.82 -37.55 -9.42
CA ASP A 467 14.15 -37.78 -8.90
C ASP A 467 14.14 -38.60 -7.60
N PRO A 468 14.62 -39.88 -7.64
CA PRO A 468 14.67 -40.73 -6.46
C PRO A 468 15.71 -40.29 -5.42
N GLY A 469 16.68 -39.44 -5.81
CA GLY A 469 17.70 -38.85 -4.94
C GLY A 469 17.23 -37.57 -4.22
N SER A 470 16.09 -37.05 -4.61
CA SER A 470 15.55 -35.78 -4.14
C SER A 470 15.06 -35.86 -2.70
N ILE A 471 15.04 -34.68 -2.03
CA ILE A 471 14.34 -34.49 -0.76
C ILE A 471 12.85 -34.86 -0.92
N GLY A 472 12.27 -35.53 0.07
CA GLY A 472 10.84 -35.86 0.04
C GLY A 472 9.97 -34.62 0.30
N LEU A 473 8.68 -34.66 -0.13
CA LEU A 473 7.75 -33.53 0.00
C LEU A 473 7.62 -33.03 1.46
N ARG A 474 7.47 -33.92 2.45
CA ARG A 474 7.35 -33.50 3.86
C ARG A 474 8.56 -32.74 4.40
N PRO A 475 9.80 -33.21 4.22
CA PRO A 475 10.99 -32.45 4.59
C PRO A 475 11.10 -31.11 3.81
N LEU A 476 10.73 -31.08 2.53
CA LEU A 476 10.68 -29.86 1.74
C LEU A 476 9.75 -28.83 2.38
N LEU A 477 8.50 -29.20 2.67
CA LEU A 477 7.49 -28.31 3.30
C LEU A 477 7.97 -27.78 4.65
N ALA A 478 8.63 -28.63 5.46
CA ALA A 478 9.23 -28.21 6.75
C ALA A 478 10.32 -27.16 6.54
N GLN A 479 11.20 -27.32 5.55
CA GLN A 479 12.27 -26.37 5.25
C GLN A 479 11.70 -25.05 4.67
N LEU A 480 10.73 -25.10 3.76
CA LEU A 480 10.07 -23.91 3.23
C LEU A 480 9.43 -23.10 4.35
N LYS A 481 8.73 -23.78 5.28
CA LYS A 481 8.13 -23.14 6.46
C LYS A 481 9.16 -22.50 7.37
N ALA A 482 10.31 -23.15 7.59
CA ALA A 482 11.40 -22.62 8.42
C ALA A 482 12.10 -21.39 7.80
N LEU A 483 12.12 -21.31 6.47
CA LEU A 483 12.69 -20.17 5.73
C LEU A 483 11.74 -18.98 5.61
N ARG A 484 10.47 -19.15 5.95
CA ARG A 484 9.48 -18.09 5.87
C ARG A 484 9.74 -17.03 6.93
N ASP A 485 9.86 -15.78 6.50
CA ASP A 485 10.02 -14.60 7.35
C ASP A 485 8.82 -13.65 7.08
N PRO A 486 7.94 -13.41 8.07
CA PRO A 486 6.79 -12.52 7.90
C PRO A 486 7.18 -11.08 7.54
N ASP A 487 8.34 -10.59 8.03
CA ASP A 487 8.83 -9.24 7.75
C ASP A 487 9.52 -9.13 6.39
N ARG A 488 9.88 -10.26 5.79
CA ARG A 488 10.52 -10.37 4.48
C ARG A 488 9.83 -11.42 3.62
N PRO A 489 8.55 -11.23 3.29
CA PRO A 489 7.74 -12.24 2.63
C PRO A 489 8.26 -12.57 1.22
N VAL A 490 8.49 -13.84 0.99
CA VAL A 490 8.72 -14.44 -0.33
C VAL A 490 7.67 -15.52 -0.52
N ARG A 491 6.97 -15.51 -1.67
CA ARG A 491 5.92 -16.49 -1.97
C ARG A 491 6.40 -17.46 -3.04
N LEU A 492 5.99 -18.71 -2.93
CA LEU A 492 6.08 -19.68 -4.01
C LEU A 492 4.72 -19.75 -4.70
N VAL A 493 4.71 -19.53 -6.01
CA VAL A 493 3.52 -19.65 -6.86
C VAL A 493 3.75 -20.83 -7.79
N GLY A 494 2.87 -21.82 -7.73
CA GLY A 494 2.91 -23.01 -8.59
C GLY A 494 2.06 -22.82 -9.83
N ILE A 495 2.56 -23.23 -10.99
CA ILE A 495 1.77 -23.36 -12.22
C ILE A 495 1.91 -24.79 -12.74
N ALA A 496 0.82 -25.53 -12.63
CA ALA A 496 0.68 -26.86 -13.23
C ALA A 496 0.33 -26.71 -14.72
N ILE A 497 1.20 -27.21 -15.61
CA ILE A 497 1.02 -27.15 -17.06
C ILE A 497 0.47 -28.53 -17.50
N SER A 498 -0.82 -28.70 -17.60
CA SER A 498 -1.55 -29.93 -17.86
C SER A 498 -2.03 -30.65 -16.60
N GLY A 499 -2.92 -31.62 -16.81
CA GLY A 499 -3.46 -32.50 -15.75
C GLY A 499 -2.47 -33.54 -15.22
N ASP A 500 -1.30 -33.71 -15.85
CA ASP A 500 -0.28 -34.69 -15.44
C ASP A 500 0.59 -34.16 -14.27
N ALA A 501 0.61 -32.84 -14.07
CA ALA A 501 1.36 -32.19 -13.00
C ALA A 501 0.79 -32.53 -11.60
N ASP A 502 1.65 -32.63 -10.60
CA ASP A 502 1.24 -32.79 -9.21
C ASP A 502 0.77 -31.46 -8.61
N LEU A 503 -0.45 -31.05 -8.97
CA LEU A 503 -1.07 -29.83 -8.46
C LEU A 503 -1.15 -29.85 -6.93
N ALA A 504 -1.41 -31.00 -6.31
CA ALA A 504 -1.53 -31.09 -4.85
C ALA A 504 -0.21 -30.81 -4.13
N ALA A 505 0.93 -31.24 -4.68
CA ALA A 505 2.25 -30.89 -4.14
C ALA A 505 2.54 -29.38 -4.34
N LEU A 506 2.21 -28.83 -5.51
CA LEU A 506 2.35 -27.38 -5.78
C LEU A 506 1.51 -26.54 -4.82
N GLU A 507 0.25 -26.92 -4.55
CA GLU A 507 -0.64 -26.25 -3.59
C GLU A 507 -0.06 -26.26 -2.17
N GLN A 508 0.48 -27.40 -1.72
CA GLN A 508 1.10 -27.52 -0.41
C GLN A 508 2.34 -26.63 -0.30
N MET A 509 3.23 -26.61 -1.30
CA MET A 509 4.42 -25.76 -1.33
C MET A 509 4.05 -24.27 -1.35
N ALA A 510 3.06 -23.88 -2.15
CA ALA A 510 2.54 -22.54 -2.22
C ALA A 510 1.94 -22.11 -0.88
N HIS A 511 1.07 -22.91 -0.29
CA HIS A 511 0.37 -22.60 0.95
C HIS A 511 1.32 -22.34 2.12
N VAL A 512 2.35 -23.17 2.31
CA VAL A 512 3.30 -22.99 3.43
C VAL A 512 4.13 -21.70 3.31
N THR A 513 4.25 -21.14 2.09
CA THR A 513 4.98 -19.89 1.83
C THR A 513 4.06 -18.67 1.70
N GLY A 514 2.73 -18.86 1.75
CA GLY A 514 1.73 -17.80 1.59
C GLY A 514 1.46 -17.44 0.12
N GLY A 515 1.77 -18.35 -0.81
CA GLY A 515 1.43 -18.24 -2.23
C GLY A 515 0.24 -19.12 -2.62
N GLU A 516 0.03 -19.28 -3.92
CA GLU A 516 -1.07 -20.03 -4.53
C GLU A 516 -0.55 -20.92 -5.65
N ALA A 517 -1.33 -21.96 -6.02
CA ALA A 517 -1.07 -22.77 -7.19
C ALA A 517 -2.22 -22.68 -8.19
N TYR A 518 -1.89 -22.76 -9.46
CA TYR A 518 -2.83 -22.62 -10.58
C TYR A 518 -2.66 -23.77 -11.56
N LEU A 519 -3.76 -24.20 -12.16
CA LEU A 519 -3.77 -25.20 -13.23
C LEU A 519 -4.04 -24.50 -14.58
N ALA A 520 -3.08 -24.62 -15.49
CA ALA A 520 -3.26 -24.34 -16.91
C ALA A 520 -3.66 -25.67 -17.59
N ALA A 521 -4.96 -26.00 -17.56
CA ALA A 521 -5.45 -27.28 -18.07
C ALA A 521 -5.29 -27.41 -19.58
N GLN A 522 -5.32 -26.29 -20.29
CA GLN A 522 -5.11 -26.22 -21.73
C GLN A 522 -3.92 -25.33 -22.04
N PRO A 523 -3.16 -25.58 -23.10
CA PRO A 523 -1.99 -24.80 -23.47
C PRO A 523 -2.26 -23.29 -23.62
N GLN A 524 -3.43 -22.93 -24.13
CA GLN A 524 -3.85 -21.52 -24.27
C GLN A 524 -4.11 -20.81 -22.93
N ASP A 525 -4.32 -21.55 -21.85
CA ASP A 525 -4.55 -20.98 -20.51
C ASP A 525 -3.26 -20.48 -19.88
N ILE A 526 -2.08 -20.89 -20.37
CA ILE A 526 -0.76 -20.60 -19.78
C ILE A 526 -0.57 -19.09 -19.62
N LEU A 527 -0.91 -18.29 -20.62
CA LEU A 527 -0.75 -16.84 -20.55
C LEU A 527 -1.66 -16.19 -19.49
N GLU A 528 -2.92 -16.60 -19.44
CA GLU A 528 -3.88 -16.09 -18.45
C GLU A 528 -3.47 -16.50 -17.03
N VAL A 529 -3.08 -17.76 -16.85
CA VAL A 529 -2.65 -18.32 -15.57
C VAL A 529 -1.34 -17.65 -15.12
N PHE A 530 -0.39 -17.44 -16.04
CA PHE A 530 0.84 -16.70 -15.74
C PHE A 530 0.55 -15.26 -15.30
N ALA A 531 -0.34 -14.57 -15.99
CA ALA A 531 -0.76 -13.23 -15.62
C ALA A 531 -1.41 -13.22 -14.21
N LYS A 532 -2.30 -14.16 -13.90
CA LYS A 532 -2.88 -14.34 -12.56
C LYS A 532 -1.79 -14.59 -11.52
N ALA A 533 -0.86 -15.52 -11.79
CA ALA A 533 0.23 -15.88 -10.87
C ALA A 533 1.16 -14.71 -10.56
N VAL A 534 1.47 -13.88 -11.55
CA VAL A 534 2.32 -12.68 -11.38
C VAL A 534 1.59 -11.56 -10.67
N LEU A 535 0.28 -11.42 -10.87
CA LEU A 535 -0.56 -10.37 -10.30
C LEU A 535 -1.21 -10.76 -8.97
N SER A 536 -1.24 -12.05 -8.59
CA SER A 536 -1.68 -12.48 -7.26
C SER A 536 -0.74 -11.96 -6.19
N ARG A 537 -1.25 -11.24 -5.18
CA ARG A 537 -0.43 -10.56 -4.15
C ARG A 537 -1.04 -10.68 -2.78
#